data_376724b310100a6777852dccfb3a6b9a
#
_entry.id   376724b310100a6777852dccfb3a6b9a
#
_cell.length_a   1.000
_cell.length_b   1.000
_cell.length_c   1.000
_cell.angle_alpha   90.00
_cell.angle_beta   90.00
_cell.angle_gamma   90.00
#
_symmetry.space_group_name_H-M   'P 1'
#
loop_
_entity.id
_entity.type
_entity.pdbx_description
1 polymer ?
#
loop_
_entity_poly.entity_id
_entity_poly.type
_entity_poly.pdbx_seq_one_letter_code
_entity_poly.pdbx_strand_id
1 'polypeptide(L)'
;MNLLHALFTRNLLMSGVAIVRHIPRAFRVKQVDGSLLFTEEKRQEHRQRVESVTPHSPRQWGTMEVDQMLHHLNLACGGSLGFYNLPDESYLTSRTLFKWILVDWFPEQPVGLRLPAGFKIPHSQRFEFAHEKAQLLKILEADWNARTADAWKPHPLFGKMTPKEWGKLLQIHVDYHLGQFAA
;
A
#
# COMPACT_ATOMS: atom_id res chain seq x y z
N MET A 1 -3.73 45.24 8.54
CA MET A 1 -3.43 43.84 8.95
C MET A 1 -4.31 42.94 8.09
N ASN A 2 -3.71 42.27 7.13
CA ASN A 2 -4.42 41.63 5.99
C ASN A 2 -5.14 40.33 6.38
N LEU A 3 -6.39 40.22 5.98
CA LEU A 3 -7.28 39.07 6.18
C LEU A 3 -6.67 37.76 5.68
N LEU A 4 -5.81 37.81 4.68
CA LEU A 4 -5.03 36.67 4.14
C LEU A 4 -4.01 36.08 5.17
N HIS A 5 -3.48 36.90 6.07
CA HIS A 5 -2.53 36.42 7.07
C HIS A 5 -3.20 35.60 8.17
N ALA A 6 -4.45 35.95 8.51
CA ALA A 6 -5.25 35.22 9.51
C ALA A 6 -5.76 33.87 8.99
N LEU A 7 -6.04 33.75 7.69
CA LEU A 7 -6.47 32.49 7.09
C LEU A 7 -5.31 31.47 6.93
N PHE A 8 -4.11 31.98 6.64
CA PHE A 8 -2.92 31.10 6.48
C PHE A 8 -2.46 30.52 7.83
N THR A 9 -2.47 31.33 8.88
CA THR A 9 -2.09 30.87 10.24
C THR A 9 -3.11 29.91 10.84
N ARG A 10 -4.42 30.12 10.56
CA ARG A 10 -5.48 29.25 11.07
C ARG A 10 -5.49 27.86 10.42
N ASN A 11 -5.19 27.76 9.12
CA ASN A 11 -5.09 26.50 8.42
C ASN A 11 -3.81 25.70 8.79
N LEU A 12 -2.70 26.40 9.05
CA LEU A 12 -1.46 25.76 9.49
C LEU A 12 -1.58 25.17 10.90
N LEU A 13 -2.28 25.85 11.80
CA LEU A 13 -2.54 25.38 13.15
C LEU A 13 -3.51 24.20 13.19
N MET A 14 -4.53 24.19 12.32
CA MET A 14 -5.48 23.08 12.23
C MET A 14 -4.83 21.82 11.61
N SER A 15 -3.96 21.99 10.63
CA SER A 15 -3.17 20.88 10.05
C SER A 15 -2.14 20.33 11.05
N GLY A 16 -1.50 21.20 11.83
CA GLY A 16 -0.54 20.80 12.87
C GLY A 16 -1.19 20.03 14.02
N VAL A 17 -2.40 20.42 14.44
CA VAL A 17 -3.14 19.74 15.51
C VAL A 17 -3.64 18.36 15.07
N ALA A 18 -4.02 18.17 13.80
CA ALA A 18 -4.40 16.87 13.26
C ALA A 18 -3.20 15.91 13.20
N ILE A 19 -2.03 16.39 12.78
CA ILE A 19 -0.77 15.61 12.78
C ILE A 19 -0.37 15.21 14.19
N VAL A 20 -0.41 16.12 15.15
CA VAL A 20 -0.01 15.86 16.54
C VAL A 20 -0.92 14.85 17.25
N ARG A 21 -2.20 14.78 16.90
CA ARG A 21 -3.12 13.77 17.47
C ARG A 21 -2.83 12.33 17.01
N HIS A 22 -2.19 12.13 15.88
CA HIS A 22 -1.83 10.81 15.36
C HIS A 22 -0.40 10.36 15.74
N ILE A 23 0.48 11.30 16.09
CA ILE A 23 1.87 10.99 16.50
C ILE A 23 1.95 10.00 17.68
N PRO A 24 1.13 10.09 18.77
CA PRO A 24 1.24 9.14 19.88
C PRO A 24 0.93 7.68 19.50
N ARG A 25 0.08 7.44 18.49
CA ARG A 25 -0.18 6.10 17.96
C ARG A 25 0.98 5.60 17.11
N ALA A 26 1.55 6.43 16.27
CA ALA A 26 2.70 6.09 15.44
C ALA A 26 3.94 5.67 16.27
N PHE A 27 4.14 6.26 17.46
CA PHE A 27 5.22 5.88 18.37
C PHE A 27 5.01 4.57 19.12
N ARG A 28 3.78 4.06 19.17
CA ARG A 28 3.46 2.81 19.88
C ARG A 28 3.47 1.59 18.99
N VAL A 29 3.59 1.77 17.68
CA VAL A 29 3.44 0.67 16.75
C VAL A 29 4.81 0.05 16.47
N LYS A 30 4.87 -1.25 16.64
CA LYS A 30 6.01 -2.10 16.31
C LYS A 30 6.41 -1.85 14.86
N GLN A 31 7.64 -1.44 14.62
CA GLN A 31 8.15 -1.31 13.25
C GLN A 31 7.95 -2.63 12.51
N VAL A 32 7.32 -2.57 11.36
CA VAL A 32 7.19 -3.73 10.48
C VAL A 32 8.56 -4.06 9.91
N ASP A 33 9.02 -5.28 10.11
CA ASP A 33 10.23 -5.76 9.47
C ASP A 33 9.90 -6.16 8.03
N GLY A 34 10.41 -5.42 7.05
CA GLY A 34 10.20 -5.71 5.63
C GLY A 34 10.72 -7.08 5.18
N SER A 35 11.57 -7.73 5.98
CA SER A 35 12.00 -9.10 5.69
C SER A 35 10.87 -10.13 5.92
N LEU A 36 9.89 -9.83 6.77
CA LEU A 36 8.80 -10.76 7.08
C LEU A 36 7.95 -11.13 5.88
N LEU A 37 7.79 -10.25 4.89
CA LEU A 37 7.06 -10.57 3.66
C LEU A 37 7.71 -11.74 2.89
N PHE A 38 9.01 -11.89 3.00
CA PHE A 38 9.79 -12.89 2.27
C PHE A 38 9.96 -14.20 3.03
N THR A 39 9.53 -14.28 4.29
CA THR A 39 9.52 -15.56 5.01
C THR A 39 8.41 -16.46 4.49
N GLU A 40 8.64 -17.77 4.54
CA GLU A 40 7.64 -18.75 4.11
C GLU A 40 6.36 -18.62 4.95
N GLU A 41 6.50 -18.45 6.27
CA GLU A 41 5.37 -18.31 7.19
C GLU A 41 4.48 -17.12 6.82
N LYS A 42 5.09 -15.97 6.51
CA LYS A 42 4.33 -14.76 6.16
C LYS A 42 3.66 -14.89 4.80
N ARG A 43 4.31 -15.53 3.84
CA ARG A 43 3.72 -15.83 2.54
C ARG A 43 2.51 -16.78 2.69
N GLN A 44 2.64 -17.81 3.50
CA GLN A 44 1.55 -18.74 3.78
C GLN A 44 0.38 -18.06 4.49
N GLU A 45 0.64 -17.19 5.48
CA GLU A 45 -0.38 -16.39 6.14
C GLU A 45 -1.16 -15.55 5.12
N HIS A 46 -0.47 -14.78 4.27
CA HIS A 46 -1.13 -13.96 3.25
C HIS A 46 -1.92 -14.80 2.25
N ARG A 47 -1.37 -15.94 1.82
CA ARG A 47 -2.09 -16.87 0.93
C ARG A 47 -3.38 -17.38 1.56
N GLN A 48 -3.32 -17.88 2.79
CA GLN A 48 -4.51 -18.37 3.51
C GLN A 48 -5.58 -17.28 3.63
N ARG A 49 -5.17 -16.06 3.94
CA ARG A 49 -6.07 -14.91 4.00
C ARG A 49 -6.70 -14.60 2.63
N VAL A 50 -5.92 -14.59 1.55
CA VAL A 50 -6.46 -14.44 0.18
C VAL A 50 -7.39 -15.60 -0.17
N GLU A 51 -7.05 -16.83 0.21
CA GLU A 51 -7.89 -18.01 -0.01
C GLU A 51 -9.24 -17.92 0.73
N SER A 52 -9.27 -17.28 1.90
CA SER A 52 -10.51 -17.09 2.66
C SER A 52 -11.44 -16.03 2.07
N VAL A 53 -10.94 -15.10 1.24
CA VAL A 53 -11.76 -14.09 0.58
C VAL A 53 -12.73 -14.73 -0.41
N THR A 54 -13.99 -14.29 -0.35
CA THR A 54 -15.06 -14.72 -1.25
C THR A 54 -15.68 -13.53 -1.99
N PRO A 55 -16.45 -13.71 -3.06
CA PRO A 55 -17.19 -12.62 -3.71
C PRO A 55 -18.18 -11.91 -2.78
N HIS A 56 -18.53 -12.54 -1.66
CA HIS A 56 -19.48 -12.03 -0.66
C HIS A 56 -18.81 -11.56 0.63
N SER A 57 -17.48 -11.52 0.68
CA SER A 57 -16.76 -11.01 1.86
C SER A 57 -17.21 -9.59 2.18
N PRO A 58 -17.68 -9.33 3.42
CA PRO A 58 -18.24 -8.02 3.78
C PRO A 58 -17.13 -6.97 3.90
N ARG A 59 -17.32 -5.84 3.22
CA ARG A 59 -16.43 -4.70 3.35
C ARG A 59 -16.60 -4.04 4.72
N GLN A 60 -15.50 -3.87 5.45
CA GLN A 60 -15.47 -3.22 6.75
C GLN A 60 -15.32 -1.70 6.63
N TRP A 61 -14.55 -1.21 5.65
CA TRP A 61 -14.32 0.21 5.35
C TRP A 61 -13.86 0.43 3.91
N GLY A 62 -13.79 1.71 3.50
CA GLY A 62 -13.38 2.10 2.15
C GLY A 62 -14.49 2.01 1.13
N THR A 63 -14.14 2.09 -0.14
CA THR A 63 -15.10 2.16 -1.27
C THR A 63 -14.90 1.08 -2.33
N MET A 64 -13.76 0.39 -2.34
CA MET A 64 -13.50 -0.70 -3.28
C MET A 64 -14.41 -1.89 -3.00
N GLU A 65 -14.89 -2.53 -4.05
CA GLU A 65 -15.47 -3.86 -3.97
C GLU A 65 -14.36 -4.92 -3.87
N VAL A 66 -14.72 -6.14 -3.51
CA VAL A 66 -13.74 -7.21 -3.24
C VAL A 66 -12.89 -7.56 -4.48
N ASP A 67 -13.48 -7.59 -5.66
CA ASP A 67 -12.81 -7.80 -6.93
C ASP A 67 -11.83 -6.65 -7.26
N GLN A 68 -12.23 -5.41 -6.96
CA GLN A 68 -11.38 -4.22 -7.11
C GLN A 68 -10.19 -4.26 -6.15
N MET A 69 -10.40 -4.71 -4.92
CA MET A 69 -9.32 -4.87 -3.93
C MET A 69 -8.30 -5.91 -4.39
N LEU A 70 -8.74 -7.06 -4.88
CA LEU A 70 -7.84 -8.08 -5.40
C LEU A 70 -7.04 -7.56 -6.60
N HIS A 71 -7.69 -6.87 -7.54
CA HIS A 71 -7.02 -6.24 -8.67
C HIS A 71 -6.00 -5.19 -8.22
N HIS A 72 -6.35 -4.36 -7.24
CA HIS A 72 -5.45 -3.38 -6.66
C HIS A 72 -4.20 -4.01 -6.03
N LEU A 73 -4.37 -5.11 -5.30
CA LEU A 73 -3.24 -5.87 -4.76
C LEU A 73 -2.39 -6.53 -5.86
N ASN A 74 -3.02 -7.01 -6.94
CA ASN A 74 -2.30 -7.52 -8.12
C ASN A 74 -1.42 -6.43 -8.73
N LEU A 75 -1.93 -5.22 -8.91
CA LEU A 75 -1.16 -4.09 -9.42
C LEU A 75 0.00 -3.73 -8.49
N ALA A 76 -0.23 -3.66 -7.18
CA ALA A 76 0.79 -3.29 -6.20
C ALA A 76 1.90 -4.34 -6.10
N CYS A 77 1.53 -5.59 -5.84
CA CYS A 77 2.48 -6.69 -5.69
C CYS A 77 3.13 -7.06 -7.03
N GLY A 78 2.32 -7.26 -8.07
CA GLY A 78 2.82 -7.64 -9.39
C GLY A 78 3.60 -6.53 -10.08
N GLY A 79 3.25 -5.26 -9.85
CA GLY A 79 4.01 -4.11 -10.35
C GLY A 79 5.43 -4.08 -9.81
N SER A 80 5.64 -4.37 -8.53
CA SER A 80 6.97 -4.46 -7.91
C SER A 80 7.85 -5.53 -8.56
N LEU A 81 7.25 -6.62 -9.03
CA LEU A 81 7.91 -7.75 -9.68
C LEU A 81 8.04 -7.58 -11.21
N GLY A 82 7.40 -6.57 -11.79
CA GLY A 82 7.41 -6.29 -13.23
C GLY A 82 6.36 -7.08 -14.03
N PHE A 83 5.35 -7.67 -13.38
CA PHE A 83 4.21 -8.29 -14.08
C PHE A 83 3.26 -7.25 -14.67
N TYR A 84 3.28 -6.03 -14.13
CA TYR A 84 2.53 -4.88 -14.62
C TYR A 84 3.47 -3.71 -14.88
N ASN A 85 3.27 -3.02 -15.99
CA ASN A 85 4.01 -1.79 -16.30
C ASN A 85 3.22 -0.59 -15.79
N LEU A 86 3.65 -0.05 -14.65
CA LEU A 86 3.03 1.10 -14.02
C LEU A 86 3.78 2.39 -14.40
N PRO A 87 3.08 3.49 -14.71
CA PRO A 87 3.72 4.75 -15.06
C PRO A 87 4.48 5.34 -13.88
N ASP A 88 5.64 5.95 -14.15
CA ASP A 88 6.39 6.72 -13.14
C ASP A 88 5.73 8.08 -12.92
N GLU A 89 5.12 8.27 -11.77
CA GLU A 89 4.51 9.53 -11.32
C GLU A 89 5.31 10.14 -10.17
N SER A 90 6.52 9.63 -9.91
CA SER A 90 7.34 10.07 -8.80
C SER A 90 7.98 11.43 -9.07
N TYR A 91 8.16 12.20 -8.01
CA TYR A 91 8.81 13.50 -8.02
C TYR A 91 9.78 13.61 -6.83
N LEU A 92 10.63 14.65 -6.80
CA LEU A 92 11.74 14.73 -5.86
C LEU A 92 11.31 14.51 -4.40
N THR A 93 10.27 15.20 -3.94
CA THR A 93 9.83 15.06 -2.54
C THR A 93 9.13 13.74 -2.26
N SER A 94 8.49 13.10 -3.27
CA SER A 94 7.92 11.76 -3.09
C SER A 94 8.99 10.68 -3.00
N ARG A 95 10.08 10.83 -3.75
CA ARG A 95 11.24 9.91 -3.71
C ARG A 95 12.07 10.02 -2.45
N THR A 96 11.94 11.13 -1.71
CA THR A 96 12.73 11.44 -0.50
C THR A 96 11.86 11.50 0.74
N LEU A 97 11.32 12.66 1.07
CA LEU A 97 10.60 12.92 2.32
C LEU A 97 9.35 12.03 2.48
N PHE A 98 8.51 11.94 1.45
CA PHE A 98 7.29 11.14 1.55
C PHE A 98 7.59 9.65 1.60
N LYS A 99 8.58 9.16 0.83
CA LYS A 99 9.04 7.78 0.92
C LYS A 99 9.53 7.49 2.34
N TRP A 100 10.40 8.31 2.90
CA TRP A 100 10.90 8.15 4.25
C TRP A 100 9.77 8.13 5.29
N ILE A 101 8.83 9.06 5.23
CA ILE A 101 7.71 9.09 6.17
C ILE A 101 6.82 7.84 6.01
N LEU A 102 6.38 7.53 4.79
CA LEU A 102 5.34 6.53 4.55
C LEU A 102 5.86 5.09 4.54
N VAL A 103 7.12 4.89 4.14
CA VAL A 103 7.70 3.55 4.04
C VAL A 103 8.54 3.23 5.28
N ASP A 104 9.38 4.17 5.75
CA ASP A 104 10.32 3.88 6.82
C ASP A 104 9.73 4.14 8.21
N TRP A 105 8.87 5.15 8.34
CA TRP A 105 8.44 5.63 9.65
C TRP A 105 7.01 5.26 10.03
N PHE A 106 6.06 5.25 9.08
CA PHE A 106 4.69 4.83 9.39
C PHE A 106 4.58 3.31 9.46
N PRO A 107 3.98 2.79 10.54
CA PRO A 107 3.80 1.34 10.76
C PRO A 107 2.53 0.80 10.09
N GLU A 108 1.59 1.67 9.76
CA GLU A 108 0.31 1.34 9.13
C GLU A 108 0.07 2.27 7.95
N GLN A 109 -0.67 1.79 6.95
CA GLN A 109 -1.03 2.63 5.81
C GLN A 109 -2.00 3.73 6.26
N PRO A 110 -1.67 5.02 6.05
CA PRO A 110 -2.62 6.09 6.35
C PRO A 110 -3.86 6.00 5.46
N VAL A 111 -5.04 6.13 6.06
CA VAL A 111 -6.31 6.17 5.32
C VAL A 111 -6.40 7.46 4.50
N GLY A 112 -6.89 7.35 3.26
CA GLY A 112 -7.12 8.51 2.40
C GLY A 112 -5.89 9.06 1.67
N LEU A 113 -4.82 8.27 1.54
CA LEU A 113 -3.69 8.63 0.68
C LEU A 113 -4.15 8.79 -0.77
N ARG A 114 -3.64 9.86 -1.42
CA ARG A 114 -3.83 10.04 -2.87
C ARG A 114 -3.01 8.99 -3.62
N LEU A 115 -3.71 8.12 -4.33
CA LEU A 115 -3.09 7.08 -5.14
C LEU A 115 -2.52 7.65 -6.46
N PRO A 116 -1.36 7.15 -6.93
CA PRO A 116 -0.92 7.30 -8.32
C PRO A 116 -1.99 6.86 -9.31
N ALA A 117 -1.98 7.44 -10.51
CA ALA A 117 -3.02 7.15 -11.51
C ALA A 117 -3.07 5.67 -11.87
N GLY A 118 -1.92 4.99 -11.92
CA GLY A 118 -1.82 3.56 -12.21
C GLY A 118 -2.50 2.64 -11.18
N PHE A 119 -2.83 3.14 -9.98
CA PHE A 119 -3.55 2.38 -8.94
C PHE A 119 -5.01 2.81 -8.78
N LYS A 120 -5.47 3.81 -9.54
CA LYS A 120 -6.85 4.27 -9.47
C LYS A 120 -7.77 3.35 -10.24
N ILE A 121 -8.72 2.77 -9.55
CA ILE A 121 -9.75 1.93 -10.14
C ILE A 121 -11.06 2.72 -10.10
N PRO A 122 -11.68 3.00 -11.26
CA PRO A 122 -13.02 3.61 -11.29
C PRO A 122 -14.03 2.75 -10.55
N HIS A 123 -14.92 3.35 -9.77
CA HIS A 123 -15.94 2.61 -9.00
C HIS A 123 -16.86 1.73 -9.87
N SER A 124 -17.07 2.13 -11.13
CA SER A 124 -17.87 1.37 -12.10
C SER A 124 -17.14 0.19 -12.73
N GLN A 125 -15.80 0.13 -12.59
CA GLN A 125 -14.99 -0.93 -13.18
C GLN A 125 -15.06 -2.17 -12.30
N ARG A 126 -15.44 -3.31 -12.89
CA ARG A 126 -15.53 -4.60 -12.22
C ARG A 126 -14.55 -5.57 -12.86
N PHE A 127 -14.11 -6.54 -12.07
CA PHE A 127 -13.14 -7.55 -12.48
C PHE A 127 -13.72 -8.94 -12.23
N GLU A 128 -13.20 -9.93 -12.94
CA GLU A 128 -13.56 -11.31 -12.69
C GLU A 128 -12.84 -11.77 -11.42
N PHE A 129 -13.64 -12.03 -10.37
CA PHE A 129 -13.15 -12.32 -9.01
C PHE A 129 -12.21 -13.52 -8.97
N ALA A 130 -12.57 -14.63 -9.62
CA ALA A 130 -11.76 -15.85 -9.57
C ALA A 130 -10.43 -15.65 -10.29
N HIS A 131 -10.42 -14.90 -11.38
CA HIS A 131 -9.21 -14.53 -12.10
C HIS A 131 -8.27 -13.68 -11.23
N GLU A 132 -8.79 -12.60 -10.65
CA GLU A 132 -7.98 -11.70 -9.82
C GLU A 132 -7.42 -12.42 -8.58
N LYS A 133 -8.23 -13.26 -7.95
CA LYS A 133 -7.80 -14.08 -6.81
C LYS A 133 -6.69 -15.07 -7.21
N ALA A 134 -6.84 -15.76 -8.32
CA ALA A 134 -5.84 -16.70 -8.83
C ALA A 134 -4.52 -15.99 -9.17
N GLN A 135 -4.59 -14.80 -9.78
CA GLN A 135 -3.42 -14.00 -10.10
C GLN A 135 -2.69 -13.55 -8.83
N LEU A 136 -3.41 -13.09 -7.79
CA LEU A 136 -2.79 -12.68 -6.54
C LEU A 136 -2.08 -13.85 -5.85
N LEU A 137 -2.72 -15.01 -5.79
CA LEU A 137 -2.11 -16.22 -5.25
C LEU A 137 -0.83 -16.59 -6.00
N LYS A 138 -0.85 -16.55 -7.34
CA LYS A 138 0.33 -16.80 -8.17
C LYS A 138 1.46 -15.77 -7.92
N ILE A 139 1.11 -14.50 -7.74
CA ILE A 139 2.09 -13.46 -7.42
C ILE A 139 2.72 -13.72 -6.05
N LEU A 140 1.93 -14.12 -5.04
CA LEU A 140 2.42 -14.45 -3.71
C LEU A 140 3.29 -15.72 -3.67
N GLU A 141 3.14 -16.62 -4.65
CA GLU A 141 4.00 -17.80 -4.84
C GLU A 141 5.35 -17.50 -5.50
N ALA A 142 5.50 -16.34 -6.11
CA ALA A 142 6.74 -15.97 -6.78
C ALA A 142 7.93 -16.04 -5.79
N ASP A 143 9.09 -16.42 -6.31
CA ASP A 143 10.31 -16.45 -5.49
C ASP A 143 10.84 -15.03 -5.27
N TRP A 144 10.36 -14.42 -4.21
CA TRP A 144 10.73 -13.07 -3.80
C TRP A 144 12.19 -12.98 -3.32
N ASN A 145 12.69 -14.05 -2.72
CA ASN A 145 14.02 -14.11 -2.11
C ASN A 145 15.15 -14.32 -3.14
N ALA A 146 14.87 -14.97 -4.26
CA ALA A 146 15.86 -15.18 -5.31
C ALA A 146 16.12 -13.91 -6.16
N ARG A 147 15.35 -12.84 -5.93
CA ARG A 147 15.48 -11.62 -6.73
C ARG A 147 16.63 -10.75 -6.26
N THR A 148 17.50 -10.41 -7.20
CA THR A 148 18.52 -9.38 -6.97
C THR A 148 17.88 -8.01 -6.78
N ALA A 149 18.58 -7.08 -6.13
CA ALA A 149 18.07 -5.73 -5.87
C ALA A 149 17.63 -4.99 -7.16
N ASP A 150 18.29 -5.26 -8.29
CA ASP A 150 17.99 -4.62 -9.57
C ASP A 150 16.80 -5.25 -10.32
N ALA A 151 16.31 -6.41 -9.87
CA ALA A 151 15.13 -7.04 -10.45
C ALA A 151 13.81 -6.41 -9.98
N TRP A 152 13.87 -5.59 -8.92
CA TRP A 152 12.71 -4.88 -8.41
C TRP A 152 12.42 -3.64 -9.24
N LYS A 153 11.17 -3.47 -9.65
CA LYS A 153 10.75 -2.30 -10.43
C LYS A 153 10.62 -1.06 -9.53
N PRO A 154 10.85 0.15 -10.08
CA PRO A 154 10.59 1.37 -9.33
C PRO A 154 9.12 1.47 -8.93
N HIS A 155 8.87 2.01 -7.73
CA HIS A 155 7.51 2.31 -7.29
C HIS A 155 6.97 3.55 -8.01
N PRO A 156 5.73 3.55 -8.53
CA PRO A 156 5.16 4.68 -9.27
C PRO A 156 5.28 6.03 -8.56
N LEU A 157 5.13 6.06 -7.24
CA LEU A 157 5.21 7.30 -6.46
C LEU A 157 6.59 7.53 -5.81
N PHE A 158 7.24 6.47 -5.33
CA PHE A 158 8.47 6.58 -4.53
C PHE A 158 9.75 6.35 -5.33
N GLY A 159 9.64 6.00 -6.61
CA GLY A 159 10.79 5.70 -7.45
C GLY A 159 11.54 4.44 -7.01
N LYS A 160 12.86 4.43 -7.14
CA LYS A 160 13.69 3.27 -6.78
C LYS A 160 13.59 2.99 -5.27
N MET A 161 13.32 1.72 -4.94
CA MET A 161 13.22 1.20 -3.59
C MET A 161 14.11 -0.02 -3.41
N THR A 162 14.65 -0.19 -2.20
CA THR A 162 15.36 -1.41 -1.83
C THR A 162 14.38 -2.57 -1.64
N PRO A 163 14.83 -3.83 -1.72
CA PRO A 163 13.99 -4.98 -1.39
C PRO A 163 13.32 -4.88 -0.02
N LYS A 164 14.04 -4.37 0.99
CA LYS A 164 13.51 -4.17 2.34
C LYS A 164 12.40 -3.13 2.39
N GLU A 165 12.55 -1.99 1.71
CA GLU A 165 11.50 -0.96 1.60
C GLU A 165 10.27 -1.52 0.90
N TRP A 166 10.47 -2.29 -0.19
CA TRP A 166 9.37 -2.96 -0.88
C TRP A 166 8.66 -3.98 0.02
N GLY A 167 9.40 -4.84 0.71
CA GLY A 167 8.83 -5.83 1.61
C GLY A 167 7.99 -5.20 2.71
N LYS A 168 8.49 -4.12 3.33
CA LYS A 168 7.76 -3.39 4.37
C LYS A 168 6.48 -2.74 3.81
N LEU A 169 6.59 -2.06 2.67
CA LEU A 169 5.43 -1.41 2.05
C LEU A 169 4.36 -2.43 1.66
N LEU A 170 4.75 -3.51 0.99
CA LEU A 170 3.80 -4.52 0.51
C LEU A 170 3.16 -5.28 1.67
N GLN A 171 3.90 -5.60 2.73
CA GLN A 171 3.32 -6.24 3.90
C GLN A 171 2.21 -5.38 4.52
N ILE A 172 2.50 -4.10 4.79
CA ILE A 172 1.52 -3.16 5.34
C ILE A 172 0.32 -3.03 4.40
N HIS A 173 0.58 -2.97 3.10
CA HIS A 173 -0.44 -2.76 2.08
C HIS A 173 -1.38 -3.97 1.93
N VAL A 174 -0.81 -5.18 1.88
CA VAL A 174 -1.60 -6.43 1.82
C VAL A 174 -2.42 -6.60 3.10
N ASP A 175 -1.81 -6.42 4.28
CA ASP A 175 -2.51 -6.51 5.56
C ASP A 175 -3.67 -5.53 5.67
N TYR A 176 -3.46 -4.28 5.23
CA TYR A 176 -4.50 -3.24 5.21
C TYR A 176 -5.70 -3.64 4.34
N HIS A 177 -5.43 -4.08 3.11
CA HIS A 177 -6.48 -4.38 2.15
C HIS A 177 -7.22 -5.68 2.44
N LEU A 178 -6.52 -6.72 2.90
CA LEU A 178 -7.19 -7.94 3.37
C LEU A 178 -8.06 -7.66 4.60
N GLY A 179 -7.57 -6.82 5.54
CA GLY A 179 -8.37 -6.39 6.68
C GLY A 179 -9.64 -5.63 6.30
N GLN A 180 -9.68 -4.94 5.14
CA GLN A 180 -10.91 -4.31 4.64
C GLN A 180 -12.06 -5.30 4.42
N PHE A 181 -11.76 -6.57 4.22
CA PHE A 181 -12.74 -7.63 3.95
C PHE A 181 -12.72 -8.72 5.03
N ALA A 182 -12.23 -8.38 6.23
CA ALA A 182 -12.14 -9.27 7.40
C ALA A 182 -11.41 -10.60 7.12
N ALA A 183 -10.40 -10.57 6.26
CA ALA A 183 -9.56 -11.69 5.88
C ALA A 183 -8.15 -11.60 6.47
#